data_007329c8f3f6ec2cb441d7e025757eca
#
_entry.id   007329c8f3f6ec2cb441d7e025757eca
#
_cell.length_a   1.000
_cell.length_b   1.000
_cell.length_c   1.000
_cell.angle_alpha   90.00
_cell.angle_beta   90.00
_cell.angle_gamma   90.00
#
_symmetry.space_group_name_H-M   'P 1'
#
loop_
_entity.id
_entity.type
_entity.pdbx_description
1 polymer ?
#
loop_
_entity_poly.entity_id
_entity_poly.type
_entity_poly.pdbx_seq_one_letter_code
_entity_poly.pdbx_strand_id
1 'polypeptide(L)'
;MRVKLSENFRAVFYAPFYATHALGFYRDEGVEVELLNSPAPATAAAGLLDGSIDISWGGPMRVMKARDEDSGSPLVCFCEVAARDPFYLIGKRDASTFRLSDLVDLKVGTVSEVATPWLCLQHDLRLQGVDPAQIDRVTDRTMADNLAALRRGELDVVQMFEPYVSMALRDGAGQALYAASARGPTVYTTYLASRDSIRRNRAAFDAMVRAVRRSLAWVAQHNGAELADAVASYYPHVAREMLTSSLQRYHDANLWARTPDLSRQGFARLADSMKSGGFISRLHSYEDCVDTSFAREA
;
A
#
# COMPACT_ATOMS: atom_id res chain seq x y z
N MET A 1 -25.26 -10.52 4.78
CA MET A 1 -24.09 -11.38 5.14
C MET A 1 -23.19 -10.56 6.04
N ARG A 2 -22.63 -11.13 7.11
CA ARG A 2 -21.71 -10.41 8.02
C ARG A 2 -20.28 -10.87 7.81
N VAL A 3 -19.32 -9.92 7.74
CA VAL A 3 -17.91 -10.19 7.47
C VAL A 3 -17.04 -9.35 8.41
N LYS A 4 -16.06 -9.97 9.06
CA LYS A 4 -15.02 -9.31 9.84
C LYS A 4 -13.86 -8.91 8.93
N LEU A 5 -13.78 -7.62 8.60
CA LEU A 5 -12.72 -7.04 7.78
C LEU A 5 -11.72 -6.32 8.67
N SER A 6 -10.48 -6.78 8.69
CA SER A 6 -9.42 -6.11 9.43
C SER A 6 -8.62 -5.15 8.55
N GLU A 7 -8.43 -3.92 9.00
CA GLU A 7 -7.42 -3.06 8.38
C GLU A 7 -5.99 -3.58 8.71
N ASN A 8 -5.04 -3.26 7.84
CA ASN A 8 -3.64 -3.60 8.07
C ASN A 8 -2.97 -2.63 9.07
N PHE A 9 -3.17 -1.34 8.82
CA PHE A 9 -2.91 -0.17 9.66
C PHE A 9 -3.59 1.04 8.99
N ARG A 10 -3.69 2.17 9.69
CA ARG A 10 -4.34 3.36 9.15
C ARG A 10 -3.40 4.15 8.25
N ALA A 11 -3.73 4.27 6.94
CA ALA A 11 -2.96 5.05 5.98
C ALA A 11 -3.85 5.66 4.90
N VAL A 12 -3.49 6.87 4.41
CA VAL A 12 -4.30 7.61 3.43
C VAL A 12 -4.43 6.88 2.09
N PHE A 13 -3.43 6.10 1.68
CA PHE A 13 -3.52 5.33 0.44
C PHE A 13 -4.54 4.18 0.47
N TYR A 14 -5.10 3.84 1.64
CA TYR A 14 -6.22 2.92 1.78
C TYR A 14 -7.59 3.58 1.62
N ALA A 15 -7.65 4.86 1.25
CA ALA A 15 -8.89 5.62 1.11
C ALA A 15 -10.01 4.91 0.33
N PRO A 16 -9.77 4.16 -0.78
CA PRO A 16 -10.86 3.48 -1.46
C PRO A 16 -11.55 2.41 -0.61
N PHE A 17 -10.85 1.70 0.28
CA PHE A 17 -11.48 0.76 1.21
C PHE A 17 -12.40 1.47 2.21
N TYR A 18 -11.94 2.60 2.75
CA TYR A 18 -12.76 3.43 3.65
C TYR A 18 -13.93 4.06 2.91
N ALA A 19 -13.74 4.53 1.68
CA ALA A 19 -14.82 5.05 0.84
C ALA A 19 -15.87 3.98 0.55
N THR A 20 -15.46 2.73 0.27
CA THR A 20 -16.38 1.60 0.08
C THR A 20 -17.28 1.40 1.29
N HIS A 21 -16.73 1.51 2.50
CA HIS A 21 -17.47 1.38 3.74
C HIS A 21 -18.33 2.62 4.02
N ALA A 22 -17.75 3.83 3.96
CA ALA A 22 -18.41 5.09 4.30
C ALA A 22 -19.61 5.41 3.37
N LEU A 23 -19.43 5.19 2.06
CA LEU A 23 -20.47 5.42 1.05
C LEU A 23 -21.53 4.31 0.99
N GLY A 24 -21.40 3.29 1.83
CA GLY A 24 -22.39 2.23 1.97
C GLY A 24 -22.35 1.18 0.86
N PHE A 25 -21.35 1.14 0.01
CA PHE A 25 -21.30 0.19 -1.11
C PHE A 25 -21.32 -1.28 -0.66
N TYR A 26 -20.76 -1.62 0.52
CA TYR A 26 -20.90 -2.97 1.08
C TYR A 26 -22.36 -3.27 1.44
N ARG A 27 -23.07 -2.33 2.08
CA ARG A 27 -24.48 -2.51 2.46
C ARG A 27 -25.38 -2.66 1.25
N ASP A 28 -25.13 -1.87 0.20
CA ASP A 28 -25.88 -1.96 -1.06
C ASP A 28 -25.75 -3.34 -1.72
N GLU A 29 -24.62 -4.01 -1.51
CA GLU A 29 -24.35 -5.38 -1.98
C GLU A 29 -24.80 -6.44 -0.95
N GLY A 30 -25.49 -6.05 0.13
CA GLY A 30 -26.02 -6.96 1.14
C GLY A 30 -24.99 -7.50 2.13
N VAL A 31 -23.85 -6.81 2.28
CA VAL A 31 -22.79 -7.19 3.21
C VAL A 31 -22.70 -6.19 4.37
N GLU A 32 -22.86 -6.70 5.59
CA GLU A 32 -22.56 -5.99 6.83
C GLU A 32 -21.09 -6.22 7.18
N VAL A 33 -20.28 -5.17 7.05
CA VAL A 33 -18.85 -5.22 7.35
C VAL A 33 -18.59 -4.72 8.77
N GLU A 34 -18.03 -5.60 9.61
CA GLU A 34 -17.43 -5.23 10.89
C GLU A 34 -15.96 -4.86 10.63
N LEU A 35 -15.68 -3.54 10.57
CA LEU A 35 -14.33 -3.05 10.33
C LEU A 35 -13.53 -3.09 11.64
N LEU A 36 -12.49 -3.90 11.67
CA LEU A 36 -11.61 -4.11 12.81
C LEU A 36 -10.32 -3.32 12.64
N ASN A 37 -9.93 -2.57 13.66
CA ASN A 37 -8.62 -1.94 13.72
C ASN A 37 -7.54 -3.01 13.96
N SER A 38 -6.41 -2.90 13.28
CA SER A 38 -5.24 -3.73 13.54
C SER A 38 -4.13 -2.89 14.17
N PRO A 39 -3.60 -3.29 15.34
CA PRO A 39 -2.48 -2.58 15.96
C PRO A 39 -1.17 -2.78 15.18
N ALA A 40 -1.05 -3.88 14.44
CA ALA A 40 0.11 -4.19 13.61
C ALA A 40 -0.27 -5.14 12.47
N PRO A 41 0.43 -5.06 11.34
CA PRO A 41 0.19 -5.92 10.19
C PRO A 41 0.28 -7.44 10.47
N ALA A 42 1.13 -7.84 11.40
CA ALA A 42 1.28 -9.25 11.80
C ALA A 42 0.01 -9.79 12.49
N THR A 43 -0.70 -8.97 13.23
CA THR A 43 -1.95 -9.35 13.92
C THR A 43 -3.04 -9.74 12.91
N ALA A 44 -3.18 -8.96 11.83
CA ALA A 44 -4.15 -9.28 10.78
C ALA A 44 -3.82 -10.62 10.09
N ALA A 45 -2.53 -10.88 9.80
CA ALA A 45 -2.11 -12.14 9.19
C ALA A 45 -2.40 -13.36 10.08
N ALA A 46 -2.12 -13.26 11.39
CA ALA A 46 -2.43 -14.32 12.35
C ALA A 46 -3.94 -14.58 12.40
N GLY A 47 -4.77 -13.54 12.47
CA GLY A 47 -6.22 -13.66 12.51
C GLY A 47 -6.85 -14.24 11.25
N LEU A 48 -6.22 -14.08 10.08
CA LEU A 48 -6.63 -14.75 8.84
C LEU A 48 -6.36 -16.27 8.89
N LEU A 49 -5.29 -16.68 9.58
CA LEU A 49 -4.90 -18.10 9.69
C LEU A 49 -5.71 -18.84 10.76
N ASP A 50 -6.00 -18.20 11.89
CA ASP A 50 -6.78 -18.80 12.98
C ASP A 50 -8.30 -18.66 12.79
N GLY A 51 -8.73 -17.85 11.79
CA GLY A 51 -10.13 -17.65 11.44
C GLY A 51 -10.87 -16.65 12.32
N SER A 52 -10.20 -15.90 13.18
CA SER A 52 -10.80 -14.80 13.97
C SER A 52 -11.14 -13.58 13.10
N ILE A 53 -10.50 -13.46 11.95
CA ILE A 53 -10.73 -12.47 10.91
C ILE A 53 -11.08 -13.18 9.61
N ASP A 54 -12.11 -12.72 8.89
CA ASP A 54 -12.53 -13.33 7.63
C ASP A 54 -11.67 -12.86 6.45
N ILE A 55 -11.35 -11.57 6.42
CA ILE A 55 -10.66 -10.88 5.35
C ILE A 55 -9.87 -9.69 5.91
N SER A 56 -8.75 -9.35 5.30
CA SER A 56 -7.99 -8.13 5.58
C SER A 56 -7.59 -7.46 4.28
N TRP A 57 -7.14 -6.20 4.35
CA TRP A 57 -6.39 -5.64 3.24
C TRP A 57 -4.91 -5.49 3.61
N GLY A 58 -4.06 -5.61 2.60
CA GLY A 58 -2.61 -5.51 2.79
C GLY A 58 -1.83 -5.81 1.52
N GLY A 59 -0.52 -5.75 1.64
CA GLY A 59 0.36 -6.04 0.50
C GLY A 59 0.47 -7.55 0.21
N PRO A 60 0.42 -7.96 -1.07
CA PRO A 60 0.63 -9.36 -1.48
C PRO A 60 1.95 -9.96 -1.02
N MET A 61 2.93 -9.11 -0.69
CA MET A 61 4.23 -9.56 -0.14
C MET A 61 4.07 -10.45 1.10
N ARG A 62 2.97 -10.30 1.85
CA ARG A 62 2.66 -11.15 3.01
C ARG A 62 2.29 -12.57 2.59
N VAL A 63 1.51 -12.70 1.52
CA VAL A 63 1.17 -14.00 0.93
C VAL A 63 2.44 -14.67 0.40
N MET A 64 3.28 -13.91 -0.32
CA MET A 64 4.56 -14.40 -0.81
C MET A 64 5.46 -14.89 0.33
N LYS A 65 5.56 -14.13 1.43
CA LYS A 65 6.37 -14.49 2.61
C LYS A 65 5.82 -15.73 3.31
N ALA A 66 4.51 -15.79 3.54
CA ALA A 66 3.87 -16.96 4.16
C ALA A 66 4.12 -18.23 3.34
N ARG A 67 4.10 -18.14 1.99
CA ARG A 67 4.42 -19.27 1.12
C ARG A 67 5.90 -19.61 1.05
N ASP A 68 6.77 -18.62 1.24
CA ASP A 68 8.21 -18.85 1.30
C ASP A 68 8.59 -19.66 2.54
N GLU A 69 7.90 -19.39 3.66
CA GLU A 69 8.06 -20.09 4.93
C GLU A 69 7.34 -21.46 4.96
N ASP A 70 6.15 -21.51 4.39
CA ASP A 70 5.34 -22.73 4.27
C ASP A 70 4.67 -22.77 2.89
N SER A 71 5.12 -23.67 2.01
CA SER A 71 4.55 -23.85 0.67
C SER A 71 3.08 -24.26 0.68
N GLY A 72 2.59 -24.82 1.81
CA GLY A 72 1.18 -25.16 2.04
C GLY A 72 0.32 -24.03 2.56
N SER A 73 0.88 -22.81 2.78
CA SER A 73 0.15 -21.68 3.34
C SER A 73 -1.18 -21.45 2.61
N PRO A 74 -2.32 -21.35 3.33
CA PRO A 74 -3.63 -21.17 2.74
C PRO A 74 -3.89 -19.71 2.33
N LEU A 75 -2.99 -18.76 2.66
CA LEU A 75 -3.21 -17.36 2.36
C LEU A 75 -3.12 -17.08 0.86
N VAL A 76 -4.05 -16.28 0.39
CA VAL A 76 -4.08 -15.74 -0.98
C VAL A 76 -4.51 -14.29 -0.97
N CYS A 77 -4.17 -13.57 -2.05
CA CYS A 77 -4.67 -12.23 -2.31
C CYS A 77 -5.64 -12.21 -3.49
N PHE A 78 -6.53 -11.23 -3.51
CA PHE A 78 -7.48 -10.95 -4.58
C PHE A 78 -7.94 -9.48 -4.45
N CYS A 79 -8.61 -8.95 -5.45
CA CYS A 79 -9.17 -7.59 -5.42
C CYS A 79 -8.11 -6.50 -5.18
N GLU A 80 -7.43 -6.10 -6.24
CA GLU A 80 -6.44 -5.00 -6.20
C GLU A 80 -7.12 -3.65 -5.95
N VAL A 81 -6.55 -2.84 -5.05
CA VAL A 81 -7.03 -1.48 -4.75
C VAL A 81 -5.94 -0.43 -4.93
N ALA A 82 -4.76 -0.62 -4.32
CA ALA A 82 -3.62 0.24 -4.63
C ALA A 82 -2.73 -0.46 -5.67
N ALA A 83 -2.75 0.06 -6.90
CA ALA A 83 -2.04 -0.54 -8.03
C ALA A 83 -0.58 -0.11 -8.12
N ARG A 84 -0.20 0.98 -7.42
CA ARG A 84 1.16 1.54 -7.44
C ARG A 84 1.66 1.76 -6.02
N ASP A 85 2.97 1.96 -5.90
CA ASP A 85 3.63 2.24 -4.63
C ASP A 85 3.34 3.67 -4.17
N PRO A 86 2.79 3.87 -2.94
CA PRO A 86 2.40 5.19 -2.42
C PRO A 86 3.54 6.03 -1.86
N PHE A 87 4.78 5.53 -1.87
CA PHE A 87 5.91 6.21 -1.24
C PHE A 87 6.60 7.22 -2.15
N TYR A 88 7.25 8.18 -1.49
CA TYR A 88 8.06 9.23 -2.10
C TYR A 88 9.42 9.31 -1.41
N LEU A 89 10.42 9.80 -2.13
CA LEU A 89 11.63 10.35 -1.55
C LEU A 89 11.49 11.87 -1.48
N ILE A 90 11.63 12.42 -0.29
CA ILE A 90 11.55 13.86 -0.02
C ILE A 90 12.90 14.34 0.45
N GLY A 91 13.41 15.43 -0.13
CA GLY A 91 14.70 16.00 0.24
C GLY A 91 14.87 17.44 -0.27
N LYS A 92 16.01 18.06 0.05
CA LYS A 92 16.30 19.45 -0.29
C LYS A 92 17.03 19.65 -1.63
N ARG A 93 17.40 18.54 -2.32
CA ARG A 93 18.01 18.60 -3.65
C ARG A 93 17.02 19.13 -4.69
N ASP A 94 17.56 19.64 -5.80
CA ASP A 94 16.73 20.01 -6.95
C ASP A 94 16.12 18.74 -7.58
N ALA A 95 14.79 18.65 -7.54
CA ALA A 95 14.05 17.52 -8.06
C ALA A 95 14.23 17.33 -9.58
N SER A 96 14.54 18.40 -10.33
CA SER A 96 14.70 18.33 -11.79
C SER A 96 15.99 17.62 -12.22
N THR A 97 17.01 17.64 -11.37
CA THR A 97 18.32 17.03 -11.62
C THR A 97 18.56 15.75 -10.84
N PHE A 98 17.78 15.47 -9.82
CA PHE A 98 17.94 14.33 -8.94
C PHE A 98 17.88 12.99 -9.68
N ARG A 99 18.79 12.08 -9.34
CA ARG A 99 18.84 10.69 -9.78
C ARG A 99 18.93 9.77 -8.57
N LEU A 100 18.43 8.55 -8.66
CA LEU A 100 18.55 7.58 -7.56
C LEU A 100 20.01 7.27 -7.21
N SER A 101 20.94 7.39 -8.16
CA SER A 101 22.38 7.29 -7.89
C SER A 101 22.90 8.32 -6.92
N ASP A 102 22.26 9.48 -6.81
CA ASP A 102 22.71 10.54 -5.89
C ASP A 102 22.54 10.16 -4.42
N LEU A 103 21.71 9.12 -4.15
CA LEU A 103 21.47 8.64 -2.78
C LEU A 103 22.74 8.07 -2.11
N VAL A 104 23.77 7.67 -2.86
CA VAL A 104 25.04 7.15 -2.29
C VAL A 104 25.80 8.20 -1.49
N ASP A 105 25.60 9.49 -1.84
CA ASP A 105 26.26 10.64 -1.19
C ASP A 105 25.34 11.32 -0.14
N LEU A 106 24.20 10.71 0.18
CA LEU A 106 23.18 11.31 1.02
C LEU A 106 22.82 10.42 2.20
N LYS A 107 22.48 11.05 3.32
CA LYS A 107 21.95 10.35 4.50
C LYS A 107 20.44 10.15 4.35
N VAL A 108 20.02 8.90 4.22
CA VAL A 108 18.65 8.52 3.85
C VAL A 108 17.89 7.94 5.03
N GLY A 109 16.83 8.59 5.47
CA GLY A 109 15.88 8.03 6.44
C GLY A 109 14.87 7.13 5.75
N THR A 110 14.82 5.85 6.13
CA THR A 110 13.77 4.93 5.68
C THR A 110 12.84 4.61 6.84
N VAL A 111 11.61 4.18 6.52
CA VAL A 111 10.58 3.94 7.56
C VAL A 111 10.84 2.63 8.29
N SER A 112 10.64 2.65 9.62
CA SER A 112 10.73 1.45 10.46
C SER A 112 9.43 0.63 10.47
N GLU A 113 8.29 1.26 10.15
CA GLU A 113 6.96 0.67 10.28
C GLU A 113 6.67 -0.45 9.28
N VAL A 114 7.26 -0.37 8.07
CA VAL A 114 7.04 -1.34 6.99
C VAL A 114 8.28 -1.55 6.13
N ALA A 115 8.58 -2.78 5.75
CA ALA A 115 9.76 -3.13 4.96
C ALA A 115 9.58 -2.89 3.45
N THR A 116 8.36 -2.98 2.93
CA THR A 116 8.05 -2.99 1.49
C THR A 116 8.66 -1.82 0.71
N PRO A 117 8.55 -0.55 1.16
CA PRO A 117 9.03 0.58 0.37
C PRO A 117 10.56 0.56 0.17
N TRP A 118 11.30 0.14 1.20
CA TRP A 118 12.75 -0.01 1.05
C TRP A 118 13.12 -1.17 0.12
N LEU A 119 12.44 -2.32 0.21
CA LEU A 119 12.67 -3.45 -0.67
C LEU A 119 12.41 -3.08 -2.15
N CYS A 120 11.35 -2.32 -2.42
CA CYS A 120 11.07 -1.81 -3.74
C CYS A 120 12.12 -0.78 -4.22
N LEU A 121 12.54 0.14 -3.35
CA LEU A 121 13.57 1.12 -3.66
C LEU A 121 14.94 0.45 -3.93
N GLN A 122 15.31 -0.57 -3.15
CA GLN A 122 16.51 -1.37 -3.42
C GLN A 122 16.49 -1.99 -4.83
N HIS A 123 15.34 -2.47 -5.25
CA HIS A 123 15.19 -3.03 -6.60
C HIS A 123 15.38 -1.96 -7.68
N ASP A 124 14.77 -0.78 -7.50
CA ASP A 124 14.94 0.36 -8.41
C ASP A 124 16.42 0.80 -8.50
N LEU A 125 17.13 0.86 -7.36
CA LEU A 125 18.55 1.17 -7.30
C LEU A 125 19.39 0.17 -8.13
N ARG A 126 19.16 -1.13 -7.90
CA ARG A 126 19.87 -2.19 -8.66
C ARG A 126 19.61 -2.13 -10.15
N LEU A 127 18.37 -1.81 -10.57
CA LEU A 127 18.04 -1.63 -11.99
C LEU A 127 18.81 -0.45 -12.62
N GLN A 128 19.26 0.52 -11.82
CA GLN A 128 20.09 1.64 -12.25
C GLN A 128 21.59 1.43 -12.00
N GLY A 129 21.99 0.21 -11.63
CA GLY A 129 23.39 -0.13 -11.38
C GLY A 129 23.95 0.36 -10.05
N VAL A 130 23.07 0.80 -9.13
CA VAL A 130 23.46 1.25 -7.78
C VAL A 130 23.35 0.11 -6.79
N ASP A 131 24.41 -0.16 -6.03
CA ASP A 131 24.35 -1.10 -4.92
C ASP A 131 23.67 -0.45 -3.70
N PRO A 132 22.51 -0.96 -3.23
CA PRO A 132 21.83 -0.42 -2.05
C PRO A 132 22.64 -0.46 -0.75
N ALA A 133 23.69 -1.31 -0.68
CA ALA A 133 24.56 -1.37 0.48
C ALA A 133 25.46 -0.12 0.64
N GLN A 134 25.60 0.69 -0.43
CA GLN A 134 26.35 1.94 -0.40
C GLN A 134 25.56 3.11 0.21
N ILE A 135 24.25 2.94 0.42
CA ILE A 135 23.40 4.01 0.96
C ILE A 135 23.62 4.15 2.48
N ASP A 136 23.98 5.36 2.94
CA ASP A 136 23.97 5.70 4.37
C ASP A 136 22.53 5.80 4.88
N ARG A 137 22.03 4.67 5.39
CA ARG A 137 20.61 4.48 5.72
C ARG A 137 20.35 4.48 7.22
N VAL A 138 19.46 5.37 7.68
CA VAL A 138 18.85 5.35 9.02
C VAL A 138 17.54 4.57 8.96
N THR A 139 17.39 3.54 9.83
CA THR A 139 16.33 2.51 9.69
C THR A 139 15.41 2.38 10.91
N ASP A 140 15.73 3.02 12.00
CA ASP A 140 15.11 2.85 13.31
C ASP A 140 14.09 3.95 13.68
N ARG A 141 13.82 4.86 12.75
CA ARG A 141 12.93 6.00 12.96
C ARG A 141 11.58 5.81 12.29
N THR A 142 10.53 6.31 12.96
CA THR A 142 9.19 6.44 12.35
C THR A 142 9.19 7.50 11.26
N MET A 143 8.15 7.52 10.41
CA MET A 143 7.97 8.61 9.42
C MET A 143 7.89 9.99 10.07
N ALA A 144 7.25 10.10 11.22
CA ALA A 144 7.17 11.35 11.98
C ALA A 144 8.56 11.83 12.43
N ASP A 145 9.38 10.91 12.98
CA ASP A 145 10.74 11.22 13.42
C ASP A 145 11.66 11.55 12.22
N ASN A 146 11.51 10.84 11.12
CA ASN A 146 12.24 11.11 9.87
C ASN A 146 11.89 12.50 9.31
N LEU A 147 10.61 12.89 9.32
CA LEU A 147 10.22 14.24 8.91
C LEU A 147 10.83 15.32 9.84
N ALA A 148 10.81 15.09 11.15
CA ALA A 148 11.43 15.99 12.11
C ALA A 148 12.95 16.11 11.89
N ALA A 149 13.62 15.00 11.62
CA ALA A 149 15.06 14.95 11.31
C ALA A 149 15.40 15.66 9.99
N LEU A 150 14.58 15.50 8.93
CA LEU A 150 14.73 16.24 7.68
C LEU A 150 14.63 17.76 7.90
N ARG A 151 13.65 18.20 8.70
CA ARG A 151 13.49 19.62 9.06
C ARG A 151 14.74 20.21 9.74
N ARG A 152 15.35 19.44 10.64
CA ARG A 152 16.59 19.84 11.35
C ARG A 152 17.86 19.69 10.51
N GLY A 153 17.78 19.10 9.32
CA GLY A 153 18.95 18.83 8.46
C GLY A 153 19.82 17.67 8.95
N GLU A 154 19.30 16.77 9.77
CA GLU A 154 19.97 15.54 10.23
C GLU A 154 19.89 14.42 9.19
N LEU A 155 18.94 14.51 8.28
CA LEU A 155 18.75 13.65 7.12
C LEU A 155 18.67 14.51 5.86
N ASP A 156 19.25 14.03 4.76
CA ASP A 156 19.20 14.69 3.46
C ASP A 156 17.97 14.31 2.66
N VAL A 157 17.57 13.04 2.76
CA VAL A 157 16.42 12.46 2.08
C VAL A 157 15.67 11.55 3.02
N VAL A 158 14.34 11.55 2.92
CA VAL A 158 13.47 10.65 3.68
C VAL A 158 12.48 9.94 2.78
N GLN A 159 12.26 8.66 3.02
CA GLN A 159 11.23 7.86 2.36
C GLN A 159 9.95 7.92 3.20
N MET A 160 8.84 8.37 2.62
CA MET A 160 7.57 8.51 3.33
C MET A 160 6.36 8.46 2.40
N PHE A 161 5.17 8.30 2.99
CA PHE A 161 3.88 8.40 2.32
C PHE A 161 3.02 9.53 2.90
N GLU A 162 1.85 9.77 2.32
CA GLU A 162 0.90 10.77 2.80
C GLU A 162 0.28 10.41 4.18
N PRO A 163 0.09 11.35 5.09
CA PRO A 163 0.13 12.81 4.88
C PRO A 163 1.51 13.46 5.08
N TYR A 164 2.54 12.69 5.43
CA TYR A 164 3.89 13.23 5.73
C TYR A 164 4.53 13.93 4.54
N VAL A 165 4.27 13.46 3.32
CA VAL A 165 4.70 14.13 2.08
C VAL A 165 4.11 15.52 1.99
N SER A 166 2.79 15.66 2.11
CA SER A 166 2.10 16.95 2.09
C SER A 166 2.55 17.88 3.21
N MET A 167 2.83 17.33 4.41
CA MET A 167 3.40 18.10 5.52
C MET A 167 4.78 18.65 5.16
N ALA A 168 5.68 17.81 4.64
CA ALA A 168 7.04 18.22 4.26
C ALA A 168 7.03 19.30 3.18
N LEU A 169 6.19 19.14 2.16
CA LEU A 169 6.08 20.12 1.05
C LEU A 169 5.50 21.45 1.50
N ARG A 170 4.43 21.44 2.31
CA ARG A 170 3.82 22.66 2.85
C ARG A 170 4.77 23.46 3.72
N ASP A 171 5.55 22.77 4.55
CA ASP A 171 6.47 23.40 5.49
C ASP A 171 7.82 23.80 4.84
N GLY A 172 8.00 23.51 3.54
CA GLY A 172 9.25 23.80 2.81
C GLY A 172 10.43 22.93 3.31
N ALA A 173 10.16 21.80 3.98
CA ALA A 173 11.19 20.91 4.49
C ALA A 173 11.96 20.17 3.37
N GLY A 174 11.35 20.04 2.20
CA GLY A 174 11.97 19.43 1.02
C GLY A 174 11.04 19.46 -0.20
N GLN A 175 11.49 18.84 -1.28
CA GLN A 175 10.76 18.62 -2.52
C GLN A 175 10.57 17.12 -2.74
N ALA A 176 9.58 16.73 -3.56
CA ALA A 176 9.41 15.36 -4.00
C ALA A 176 10.46 15.03 -5.06
N LEU A 177 11.53 14.34 -4.66
CA LEU A 177 12.65 13.98 -5.52
C LEU A 177 12.33 12.77 -6.39
N TYR A 178 11.54 11.83 -5.85
CA TYR A 178 11.13 10.61 -6.52
C TYR A 178 9.76 10.18 -6.02
N ALA A 179 8.86 9.84 -6.93
CA ALA A 179 7.59 9.20 -6.65
C ALA A 179 7.68 7.72 -7.03
N ALA A 180 7.59 6.82 -6.08
CA ALA A 180 7.69 5.38 -6.35
C ALA A 180 6.57 4.85 -7.26
N SER A 181 5.44 5.54 -7.34
CA SER A 181 4.35 5.27 -8.31
C SER A 181 4.81 5.37 -9.76
N ALA A 182 5.90 6.11 -10.07
CA ALA A 182 6.45 6.24 -11.41
C ALA A 182 7.01 4.93 -11.98
N ARG A 183 7.36 3.95 -11.12
CA ARG A 183 7.77 2.61 -11.60
C ARG A 183 6.66 1.85 -12.31
N GLY A 184 5.41 2.31 -12.21
CA GLY A 184 4.23 1.69 -12.81
C GLY A 184 3.54 0.67 -11.90
N PRO A 185 2.70 -0.23 -12.46
CA PRO A 185 1.94 -1.22 -11.69
C PRO A 185 2.83 -2.04 -10.76
N THR A 186 2.41 -2.20 -9.49
CA THR A 186 3.20 -2.90 -8.46
C THR A 186 2.32 -3.82 -7.58
N VAL A 187 0.98 -3.82 -7.74
CA VAL A 187 0.01 -4.52 -6.89
C VAL A 187 0.32 -4.29 -5.40
N TYR A 188 0.17 -3.04 -4.98
CA TYR A 188 0.66 -2.64 -3.65
C TYR A 188 -0.28 -3.06 -2.51
N THR A 189 -1.62 -3.01 -2.76
CA THR A 189 -2.62 -3.40 -1.76
C THR A 189 -3.79 -4.13 -2.39
N THR A 190 -4.15 -5.24 -1.75
CA THR A 190 -5.23 -6.14 -2.17
C THR A 190 -6.05 -6.57 -0.95
N TYR A 191 -7.15 -7.28 -1.15
CA TYR A 191 -7.69 -8.15 -0.12
C TYR A 191 -6.80 -9.38 0.08
N LEU A 192 -6.74 -9.83 1.33
CA LEU A 192 -6.06 -11.04 1.79
C LEU A 192 -7.06 -11.91 2.55
N ALA A 193 -7.08 -13.19 2.27
CA ALA A 193 -7.89 -14.16 3.01
C ALA A 193 -7.25 -15.56 2.97
N SER A 194 -7.67 -16.45 3.85
CA SER A 194 -7.37 -17.87 3.69
C SER A 194 -8.32 -18.51 2.69
N ARG A 195 -7.87 -19.54 1.96
CA ARG A 195 -8.73 -20.29 1.02
C ARG A 195 -9.96 -20.87 1.72
N ASP A 196 -9.83 -21.22 3.01
CA ASP A 196 -10.96 -21.70 3.82
C ASP A 196 -11.99 -20.60 4.06
N SER A 197 -11.53 -19.38 4.40
CA SER A 197 -12.43 -18.23 4.56
C SER A 197 -13.14 -17.90 3.26
N ILE A 198 -12.44 -17.95 2.11
CA ILE A 198 -13.02 -17.75 0.80
C ILE A 198 -14.14 -18.78 0.54
N ARG A 199 -13.89 -20.06 0.81
CA ARG A 199 -14.93 -21.11 0.61
C ARG A 199 -16.16 -20.88 1.46
N ARG A 200 -15.97 -20.53 2.75
CA ARG A 200 -17.09 -20.28 3.68
C ARG A 200 -17.88 -19.04 3.34
N ASN A 201 -17.20 -17.99 2.87
CA ASN A 201 -17.77 -16.63 2.69
C ASN A 201 -17.89 -16.24 1.21
N ARG A 202 -17.86 -17.18 0.27
CA ARG A 202 -17.76 -16.90 -1.17
C ARG A 202 -18.75 -15.83 -1.64
N ALA A 203 -20.02 -15.98 -1.37
CA ALA A 203 -21.04 -15.03 -1.81
C ALA A 203 -20.84 -13.62 -1.21
N ALA A 204 -20.37 -13.54 0.04
CA ALA A 204 -20.07 -12.26 0.68
C ALA A 204 -18.84 -11.59 0.04
N PHE A 205 -17.79 -12.37 -0.27
CA PHE A 205 -16.57 -11.82 -0.89
C PHE A 205 -16.81 -11.41 -2.35
N ASP A 206 -17.63 -12.15 -3.11
CA ASP A 206 -18.07 -11.71 -4.45
C ASP A 206 -18.81 -10.37 -4.37
N ALA A 207 -19.70 -10.20 -3.41
CA ALA A 207 -20.41 -8.95 -3.16
C ALA A 207 -19.45 -7.82 -2.74
N MET A 208 -18.45 -8.11 -1.88
CA MET A 208 -17.43 -7.14 -1.49
C MET A 208 -16.57 -6.69 -2.67
N VAL A 209 -16.20 -7.59 -3.58
CA VAL A 209 -15.44 -7.25 -4.80
C VAL A 209 -16.28 -6.34 -5.72
N ARG A 210 -17.60 -6.60 -5.87
CA ARG A 210 -18.49 -5.67 -6.60
C ARG A 210 -18.57 -4.30 -5.93
N ALA A 211 -18.67 -4.26 -4.60
CA ALA A 211 -18.67 -3.01 -3.84
C ALA A 211 -17.37 -2.21 -4.06
N VAL A 212 -16.20 -2.87 -4.01
CA VAL A 212 -14.91 -2.23 -4.30
C VAL A 212 -14.84 -1.76 -5.74
N ARG A 213 -15.35 -2.52 -6.72
CA ARG A 213 -15.40 -2.09 -8.13
C ARG A 213 -16.18 -0.78 -8.28
N ARG A 214 -17.34 -0.64 -7.60
CA ARG A 214 -18.12 0.60 -7.56
C ARG A 214 -17.33 1.74 -6.91
N SER A 215 -16.65 1.46 -5.80
CA SER A 215 -15.82 2.44 -5.10
C SER A 215 -14.65 2.93 -5.95
N LEU A 216 -13.94 2.05 -6.64
CA LEU A 216 -12.85 2.42 -7.54
C LEU A 216 -13.34 3.29 -8.71
N ALA A 217 -14.52 2.98 -9.27
CA ALA A 217 -15.15 3.80 -10.29
C ALA A 217 -15.54 5.18 -9.74
N TRP A 218 -16.06 5.24 -8.51
CA TRP A 218 -16.38 6.50 -7.84
C TRP A 218 -15.11 7.33 -7.59
N VAL A 219 -14.06 6.73 -7.01
CA VAL A 219 -12.76 7.38 -6.75
C VAL A 219 -12.15 7.95 -8.03
N ALA A 220 -12.29 7.26 -9.16
CA ALA A 220 -11.77 7.73 -10.44
C ALA A 220 -12.48 8.96 -11.00
N GLN A 221 -13.70 9.26 -10.52
CA GLN A 221 -14.55 10.37 -10.99
C GLN A 221 -14.58 11.56 -10.03
N HIS A 222 -14.00 11.42 -8.82
CA HIS A 222 -14.06 12.42 -7.77
C HIS A 222 -12.66 12.91 -7.40
N ASN A 223 -12.56 14.19 -7.05
CA ASN A 223 -11.29 14.82 -6.68
C ASN A 223 -10.92 14.58 -5.22
N GLY A 224 -9.72 15.04 -4.82
CA GLY A 224 -9.21 14.85 -3.47
C GLY A 224 -10.07 15.47 -2.38
N ALA A 225 -10.81 16.55 -2.65
CA ALA A 225 -11.70 17.17 -1.66
C ALA A 225 -12.94 16.29 -1.41
N GLU A 226 -13.56 15.78 -2.46
CA GLU A 226 -14.72 14.88 -2.38
C GLU A 226 -14.34 13.54 -1.71
N LEU A 227 -13.14 13.02 -2.04
CA LEU A 227 -12.60 11.85 -1.34
C LEU A 227 -12.39 12.15 0.15
N ALA A 228 -11.81 13.31 0.48
CA ALA A 228 -11.58 13.71 1.87
C ALA A 228 -12.89 13.80 2.66
N ASP A 229 -13.94 14.36 2.08
CA ASP A 229 -15.26 14.43 2.71
C ASP A 229 -15.84 13.03 2.98
N ALA A 230 -15.69 12.11 2.03
CA ALA A 230 -16.18 10.75 2.18
C ALA A 230 -15.46 9.96 3.29
N VAL A 231 -14.16 10.19 3.50
CA VAL A 231 -13.35 9.37 4.41
C VAL A 231 -12.85 10.08 5.67
N ALA A 232 -13.22 11.36 5.90
CA ALA A 232 -12.74 12.20 7.00
C ALA A 232 -12.86 11.52 8.38
N SER A 233 -13.94 10.80 8.64
CA SER A 233 -14.20 10.11 9.91
C SER A 233 -13.15 9.05 10.26
N TYR A 234 -12.41 8.53 9.27
CA TYR A 234 -11.32 7.57 9.47
C TYR A 234 -9.98 8.24 9.78
N TYR A 235 -9.87 9.56 9.58
CA TYR A 235 -8.64 10.32 9.77
C TYR A 235 -8.84 11.52 10.72
N PRO A 236 -9.35 11.31 11.95
CA PRO A 236 -9.75 12.41 12.85
C PRO A 236 -8.58 13.31 13.27
N HIS A 237 -7.33 12.83 13.13
CA HIS A 237 -6.12 13.58 13.48
C HIS A 237 -5.44 14.24 12.29
N VAL A 238 -6.00 14.12 11.08
CA VAL A 238 -5.47 14.75 9.87
C VAL A 238 -6.37 15.93 9.52
N ALA A 239 -5.81 17.14 9.49
CA ALA A 239 -6.56 18.32 9.07
C ALA A 239 -7.14 18.11 7.66
N ARG A 240 -8.40 18.59 7.44
CA ARG A 240 -9.12 18.35 6.18
C ARG A 240 -8.32 18.80 4.95
N GLU A 241 -7.68 19.96 5.00
CA GLU A 241 -6.86 20.48 3.91
C GLU A 241 -5.67 19.56 3.59
N MET A 242 -5.05 19.01 4.63
CA MET A 242 -3.95 18.06 4.49
C MET A 242 -4.43 16.75 3.88
N LEU A 243 -5.59 16.23 4.34
CA LEU A 243 -6.20 15.03 3.79
C LEU A 243 -6.57 15.24 2.31
N THR A 244 -7.16 16.39 1.97
CA THR A 244 -7.48 16.78 0.59
C THR A 244 -6.22 16.78 -0.29
N SER A 245 -5.15 17.45 0.14
CA SER A 245 -3.90 17.52 -0.62
C SER A 245 -3.28 16.14 -0.83
N SER A 246 -3.32 15.31 0.22
CA SER A 246 -2.80 13.94 0.19
C SER A 246 -3.56 13.05 -0.79
N LEU A 247 -4.88 13.10 -0.75
CA LEU A 247 -5.75 12.30 -1.63
C LEU A 247 -5.67 12.78 -3.08
N GLN A 248 -5.59 14.10 -3.30
CA GLN A 248 -5.41 14.66 -4.65
C GLN A 248 -4.09 14.20 -5.24
N ARG A 249 -2.98 14.22 -4.48
CA ARG A 249 -1.67 13.74 -4.96
C ARG A 249 -1.71 12.28 -5.37
N TYR A 250 -2.37 11.42 -4.60
CA TYR A 250 -2.54 10.01 -4.96
C TYR A 250 -3.43 9.81 -6.17
N HIS A 251 -4.48 10.62 -6.30
CA HIS A 251 -5.36 10.60 -7.48
C HIS A 251 -4.57 10.97 -8.74
N ASP A 252 -3.79 12.07 -8.71
CA ASP A 252 -2.99 12.55 -9.82
C ASP A 252 -1.87 11.55 -10.20
N ALA A 253 -1.33 10.84 -9.21
CA ALA A 253 -0.35 9.77 -9.41
C ALA A 253 -0.96 8.47 -9.99
N ASN A 254 -2.28 8.42 -10.20
CA ASN A 254 -3.00 7.19 -10.58
C ASN A 254 -2.62 6.01 -9.66
N LEU A 255 -2.58 6.27 -8.35
CA LEU A 255 -2.17 5.28 -7.36
C LEU A 255 -3.11 4.08 -7.31
N TRP A 256 -4.41 4.34 -7.39
CA TRP A 256 -5.44 3.32 -7.22
C TRP A 256 -5.76 2.59 -8.51
N ALA A 257 -6.14 1.33 -8.37
CA ALA A 257 -6.57 0.49 -9.48
C ALA A 257 -7.83 1.05 -10.16
N ARG A 258 -7.97 0.80 -11.44
CA ARG A 258 -9.21 1.13 -12.18
C ARG A 258 -10.25 0.03 -12.07
N THR A 259 -9.81 -1.20 -11.89
CA THR A 259 -10.63 -2.39 -11.63
C THR A 259 -9.99 -3.20 -10.52
N PRO A 260 -10.75 -4.06 -9.82
CA PRO A 260 -10.21 -4.92 -8.75
C PRO A 260 -9.37 -6.11 -9.27
N ASP A 261 -9.16 -6.22 -10.59
CA ASP A 261 -8.42 -7.34 -11.18
C ASP A 261 -6.91 -7.13 -10.99
N LEU A 262 -6.20 -8.11 -10.42
CA LEU A 262 -4.79 -7.97 -10.12
C LEU A 262 -3.92 -8.01 -11.38
N SER A 263 -3.03 -7.03 -11.53
CA SER A 263 -2.06 -6.97 -12.61
C SER A 263 -0.98 -8.05 -12.46
N ARG A 264 -0.88 -8.98 -13.41
CA ARG A 264 0.23 -9.96 -13.46
C ARG A 264 1.59 -9.28 -13.52
N GLN A 265 1.71 -8.21 -14.33
CA GLN A 265 2.94 -7.43 -14.41
C GLN A 265 3.29 -6.76 -13.09
N GLY A 266 2.29 -6.16 -12.42
CA GLY A 266 2.47 -5.53 -11.11
C GLY A 266 2.87 -6.54 -10.04
N PHE A 267 2.25 -7.73 -10.04
CA PHE A 267 2.61 -8.81 -9.12
C PHE A 267 4.05 -9.30 -9.35
N ALA A 268 4.44 -9.53 -10.59
CA ALA A 268 5.81 -9.96 -10.92
C ALA A 268 6.84 -8.93 -10.45
N ARG A 269 6.60 -7.62 -10.71
CA ARG A 269 7.49 -6.55 -10.25
C ARG A 269 7.64 -6.51 -8.73
N LEU A 270 6.53 -6.67 -7.99
CA LEU A 270 6.58 -6.75 -6.54
C LEU A 270 7.37 -7.98 -6.08
N ALA A 271 7.14 -9.15 -6.69
CA ALA A 271 7.85 -10.38 -6.37
C ALA A 271 9.36 -10.26 -6.64
N ASP A 272 9.75 -9.65 -7.75
CA ASP A 272 11.16 -9.37 -8.07
C ASP A 272 11.81 -8.45 -7.03
N SER A 273 11.07 -7.40 -6.59
CA SER A 273 11.54 -6.51 -5.52
C SER A 273 11.74 -7.26 -4.20
N MET A 274 10.79 -8.12 -3.82
CA MET A 274 10.87 -8.93 -2.60
C MET A 274 12.03 -9.93 -2.67
N LYS A 275 12.22 -10.58 -3.82
CA LYS A 275 13.30 -11.55 -4.04
C LYS A 275 14.66 -10.87 -4.05
N SER A 276 14.82 -9.77 -4.80
CA SER A 276 16.09 -9.05 -4.89
C SER A 276 16.52 -8.42 -3.56
N GLY A 277 15.54 -8.03 -2.71
CA GLY A 277 15.79 -7.52 -1.36
C GLY A 277 15.98 -8.59 -0.29
N GLY A 278 15.92 -9.89 -0.65
CA GLY A 278 16.11 -11.00 0.29
C GLY A 278 14.93 -11.21 1.25
N PHE A 279 13.77 -10.63 0.98
CA PHE A 279 12.57 -10.80 1.81
C PHE A 279 11.94 -12.18 1.61
N ILE A 280 12.01 -12.70 0.39
CA ILE A 280 11.65 -14.09 0.04
C ILE A 280 12.86 -14.78 -0.58
N SER A 281 12.99 -16.09 -0.36
CA SER A 281 14.09 -16.92 -0.85
C SER A 281 13.93 -17.34 -2.31
N ARG A 282 12.67 -17.39 -2.82
CA ARG A 282 12.30 -17.80 -4.18
C ARG A 282 11.10 -17.01 -4.70
N LEU A 283 10.95 -16.97 -6.02
CA LEU A 283 9.74 -16.46 -6.65
C LEU A 283 8.62 -17.49 -6.52
N HIS A 284 7.42 -17.01 -6.26
CA HIS A 284 6.20 -17.80 -6.25
C HIS A 284 5.35 -17.47 -7.48
N SER A 285 4.62 -18.46 -8.00
CA SER A 285 3.74 -18.22 -9.15
C SER A 285 2.58 -17.28 -8.76
N TYR A 286 2.08 -16.58 -9.75
CA TYR A 286 0.89 -15.74 -9.58
C TYR A 286 -0.29 -16.59 -9.10
N GLU A 287 -0.50 -17.78 -9.68
CA GLU A 287 -1.59 -18.71 -9.38
C GLU A 287 -1.53 -19.27 -7.96
N ASP A 288 -0.34 -19.39 -7.41
CA ASP A 288 -0.18 -19.83 -6.02
C ASP A 288 -0.60 -18.76 -5.02
N CYS A 289 -0.34 -17.50 -5.34
CA CYS A 289 -0.53 -16.37 -4.44
C CYS A 289 -1.86 -15.65 -4.65
N VAL A 290 -2.45 -15.73 -5.85
CA VAL A 290 -3.64 -14.96 -6.23
C VAL A 290 -4.81 -15.88 -6.48
N ASP A 291 -5.94 -15.59 -5.85
CA ASP A 291 -7.21 -16.23 -6.20
C ASP A 291 -7.86 -15.47 -7.35
N THR A 292 -7.76 -16.02 -8.56
CA THR A 292 -8.29 -15.42 -9.79
C THR A 292 -9.79 -15.65 -9.98
N SER A 293 -10.43 -16.44 -9.12
CA SER A 293 -11.86 -16.76 -9.27
C SER A 293 -12.79 -15.56 -9.03
N PHE A 294 -12.26 -14.45 -8.54
CA PHE A 294 -12.96 -13.18 -8.37
C PHE A 294 -12.76 -12.22 -9.56
N ALA A 295 -11.83 -12.52 -10.46
CA ALA A 295 -11.70 -11.78 -11.71
C ALA A 295 -12.93 -12.07 -12.58
N ARG A 296 -13.54 -11.04 -13.18
CA ARG A 296 -14.57 -11.25 -14.19
C ARG A 296 -13.89 -11.88 -15.41
N GLU A 297 -14.49 -12.94 -15.91
CA GLU A 297 -14.27 -13.32 -17.30
C GLU A 297 -14.57 -12.10 -18.18
N ALA A 298 -13.60 -11.71 -18.99
CA ALA A 298 -13.65 -10.52 -19.84
C ALA A 298 -14.76 -10.67 -20.91
#